data_cb36ef1c80603bb3a2a68f1726673a26
#
_entry.id   cb36ef1c80603bb3a2a68f1726673a26
#
_cell.length_a   1.000
_cell.length_b   1.000
_cell.length_c   1.000
_cell.angle_alpha   90.00
_cell.angle_beta   90.00
_cell.angle_gamma   90.00
#
_symmetry.space_group_name_H-M   'P 1'
#
loop_
_entity.id
_entity.type
_entity.pdbx_description
1 polymer ?
#
loop_
_entity_poly.entity_id
_entity_poly.type
_entity_poly.pdbx_seq_one_letter_code
_entity_poly.pdbx_strand_id
1 'polypeptide(L)'
;MTEKTKAAKTRQRKPKGPFSDELLDQLLAQVRGRDAESLLGESGLIGQLKKQLAERMLSAELNHHLAAERASGEEPGNHRNGGSAKTVHTPNGPLPLEIPRDRHASFDPVLVAKHQRRLPGFDDHVIGMYARGMTMGEIRGHLIALYGLEVSPELIPSLTPLGLHCFHQISG
;
A
#
# COMPACT_ATOMS: atom_id res chain seq x y z
N MET A 1 53.04 35.33 -7.25
CA MET A 1 51.98 34.68 -8.07
C MET A 1 51.08 33.93 -7.09
N THR A 2 49.96 34.55 -6.77
CA THR A 2 48.98 33.99 -5.80
C THR A 2 47.76 33.48 -6.55
N GLU A 3 47.63 32.17 -6.60
CA GLU A 3 46.49 31.49 -7.19
C GLU A 3 45.29 31.57 -6.26
N LYS A 4 44.24 32.30 -6.64
CA LYS A 4 42.95 32.38 -5.97
C LYS A 4 42.11 31.16 -6.37
N THR A 5 42.05 30.16 -5.52
CA THR A 5 41.12 29.04 -5.65
C THR A 5 39.69 29.55 -5.38
N LYS A 6 38.90 29.66 -6.44
CA LYS A 6 37.47 30.01 -6.40
C LYS A 6 36.69 28.79 -5.89
N ALA A 7 36.32 28.78 -4.61
CA ALA A 7 35.37 27.79 -4.07
C ALA A 7 34.01 27.98 -4.76
N ALA A 8 33.63 26.99 -5.55
CA ALA A 8 32.32 26.94 -6.16
C ALA A 8 31.26 26.70 -5.07
N LYS A 9 30.47 27.71 -4.78
CA LYS A 9 29.34 27.68 -3.87
C LYS A 9 28.26 26.82 -4.50
N THR A 10 28.19 25.54 -4.12
CA THR A 10 27.13 24.62 -4.53
C THR A 10 25.79 25.18 -4.06
N ARG A 11 25.00 25.71 -4.97
CA ARG A 11 23.62 26.12 -4.72
C ARG A 11 22.83 24.86 -4.36
N GLN A 12 22.55 24.65 -3.08
CA GLN A 12 21.60 23.63 -2.64
C GLN A 12 20.23 23.97 -3.28
N ARG A 13 19.81 23.14 -4.22
CA ARG A 13 18.46 23.20 -4.79
C ARG A 13 17.49 22.79 -3.69
N LYS A 14 16.48 23.62 -3.41
CA LYS A 14 15.38 23.22 -2.51
C LYS A 14 14.72 21.95 -3.09
N PRO A 15 14.47 20.93 -2.26
CA PRO A 15 13.82 19.69 -2.71
C PRO A 15 12.48 20.05 -3.35
N LYS A 16 12.19 19.48 -4.53
CA LYS A 16 10.92 19.69 -5.25
C LYS A 16 9.75 18.87 -4.70
N GLY A 17 9.97 18.06 -3.69
CA GLY A 17 9.01 17.13 -3.11
C GLY A 17 9.09 17.09 -1.57
N PRO A 18 8.28 16.22 -0.94
CA PRO A 18 8.24 16.06 0.51
C PRO A 18 9.48 15.37 1.10
N PHE A 19 10.34 14.78 0.25
CA PHE A 19 11.56 14.08 0.65
C PHE A 19 12.80 14.91 0.31
N SER A 20 13.82 14.88 1.16
CA SER A 20 15.09 15.55 0.88
C SER A 20 15.90 14.77 -0.17
N ASP A 21 16.75 15.50 -0.91
CA ASP A 21 17.61 14.89 -1.94
C ASP A 21 18.55 13.84 -1.32
N GLU A 22 19.05 14.08 -0.09
CA GLU A 22 19.93 13.17 0.64
C GLU A 22 19.23 11.84 0.96
N LEU A 23 17.94 11.90 1.35
CA LEU A 23 17.15 10.68 1.61
C LEU A 23 16.93 9.89 0.32
N LEU A 24 16.64 10.59 -0.78
CA LEU A 24 16.46 9.94 -2.09
C LEU A 24 17.76 9.28 -2.56
N ASP A 25 18.89 9.93 -2.39
CA ASP A 25 20.20 9.39 -2.74
C ASP A 25 20.54 8.14 -1.88
N GLN A 26 20.24 8.17 -0.59
CA GLN A 26 20.40 7.01 0.29
C GLN A 26 19.52 5.83 -0.12
N LEU A 27 18.27 6.07 -0.50
CA LEU A 27 17.37 5.04 -1.00
C LEU A 27 17.85 4.45 -2.33
N LEU A 28 18.29 5.29 -3.26
CA LEU A 28 18.82 4.87 -4.55
C LEU A 28 20.13 4.08 -4.42
N ALA A 29 20.95 4.38 -3.43
CA ALA A 29 22.18 3.63 -3.15
C ALA A 29 21.90 2.16 -2.74
N GLN A 30 20.68 1.84 -2.27
CA GLN A 30 20.28 0.48 -1.91
C GLN A 30 19.84 -0.36 -3.13
N VAL A 31 19.60 0.27 -4.27
CA VAL A 31 19.19 -0.43 -5.49
C VAL A 31 20.41 -1.09 -6.13
N ARG A 32 20.42 -2.41 -6.17
CA ARG A 32 21.54 -3.21 -6.72
C ARG A 32 21.64 -3.14 -8.25
N GLY A 33 20.56 -2.82 -8.93
CA GLY A 33 20.49 -2.57 -10.37
C GLY A 33 19.96 -1.18 -10.63
N ARG A 34 20.20 -0.63 -11.84
CA ARG A 34 19.64 0.67 -12.26
C ARG A 34 18.53 0.49 -13.30
N ASP A 35 17.93 -0.70 -13.32
CA ASP A 35 16.82 -1.04 -14.18
C ASP A 35 15.48 -0.67 -13.52
N ALA A 36 14.47 -0.48 -14.35
CA ALA A 36 13.14 -0.08 -13.89
C ALA A 36 12.51 -1.12 -12.97
N GLU A 37 12.79 -2.41 -13.19
CA GLU A 37 12.24 -3.49 -12.38
C GLU A 37 12.78 -3.47 -10.94
N SER A 38 14.07 -3.29 -10.75
CA SER A 38 14.68 -3.21 -9.41
C SER A 38 14.23 -1.97 -8.63
N LEU A 39 13.77 -0.92 -9.30
CA LEU A 39 13.26 0.29 -8.66
C LEU A 39 11.74 0.24 -8.47
N LEU A 40 10.98 -0.04 -9.54
CA LEU A 40 9.53 0.13 -9.61
C LEU A 40 8.76 -1.20 -9.51
N GLY A 41 9.41 -2.35 -9.69
CA GLY A 41 8.79 -3.66 -9.59
C GLY A 41 8.17 -3.94 -8.22
N GLU A 42 7.32 -4.94 -8.13
CA GLU A 42 6.65 -5.31 -6.86
C GLU A 42 7.64 -5.66 -5.75
N SER A 43 8.71 -6.38 -6.08
CA SER A 43 9.83 -6.69 -5.19
C SER A 43 10.93 -5.64 -5.17
N GLY A 44 10.79 -4.58 -5.99
CA GLY A 44 11.72 -3.46 -6.09
C GLY A 44 11.71 -2.54 -4.87
N LEU A 45 12.57 -1.51 -4.92
CA LEU A 45 12.71 -0.56 -3.81
C LEU A 45 11.37 0.07 -3.41
N ILE A 46 10.56 0.50 -4.38
CA ILE A 46 9.26 1.15 -4.10
C ILE A 46 8.28 0.19 -3.44
N GLY A 47 8.23 -1.08 -3.88
CA GLY A 47 7.41 -2.11 -3.25
C GLY A 47 7.82 -2.36 -1.79
N GLN A 48 9.11 -2.51 -1.54
CA GLN A 48 9.66 -2.67 -0.18
C GLN A 48 9.41 -1.45 0.70
N LEU A 49 9.58 -0.24 0.16
CA LEU A 49 9.31 1.00 0.90
C LEU A 49 7.84 1.13 1.30
N LYS A 50 6.91 0.83 0.38
CA LYS A 50 5.47 0.80 0.68
C LYS A 50 5.16 -0.16 1.82
N LYS A 51 5.70 -1.39 1.75
CA LYS A 51 5.53 -2.40 2.80
C LYS A 51 6.04 -1.90 4.15
N GLN A 52 7.29 -1.43 4.21
CA GLN A 52 7.90 -0.96 5.47
C GLN A 52 7.16 0.23 6.07
N LEU A 53 6.70 1.18 5.24
CA LEU A 53 5.91 2.32 5.72
C LEU A 53 4.56 1.87 6.29
N ALA A 54 3.85 0.97 5.60
CA ALA A 54 2.58 0.44 6.08
C ALA A 54 2.74 -0.33 7.40
N GLU A 55 3.73 -1.21 7.52
CA GLU A 55 4.01 -1.96 8.75
C GLU A 55 4.44 -1.04 9.91
N ARG A 56 5.17 0.04 9.60
CA ARG A 56 5.55 1.04 10.60
C ARG A 56 4.34 1.84 11.09
N MET A 57 3.40 2.20 10.21
CA MET A 57 2.14 2.84 10.59
C MET A 57 1.30 1.92 11.46
N LEU A 58 1.11 0.66 11.07
CA LEU A 58 0.39 -0.34 11.87
C LEU A 58 1.02 -0.53 13.25
N SER A 59 2.35 -0.53 13.33
CA SER A 59 3.07 -0.57 14.60
C SER A 59 2.82 0.67 15.47
N ALA A 60 2.73 1.85 14.87
CA ALA A 60 2.41 3.10 15.58
C ALA A 60 0.96 3.11 16.07
N GLU A 61 0.01 2.64 15.26
CA GLU A 61 -1.40 2.48 15.67
C GLU A 61 -1.53 1.55 16.88
N LEU A 62 -0.86 0.38 16.86
CA LEU A 62 -0.87 -0.53 18.01
C LEU A 62 -0.25 0.11 19.25
N ASN A 63 0.88 0.82 19.12
CA ASN A 63 1.47 1.51 20.26
C ASN A 63 0.55 2.56 20.87
N HIS A 64 -0.14 3.32 20.02
CA HIS A 64 -1.13 4.32 20.45
C HIS A 64 -2.30 3.64 21.18
N HIS A 65 -2.84 2.55 20.61
CA HIS A 65 -3.91 1.76 21.22
C HIS A 65 -3.52 1.25 22.61
N LEU A 66 -2.36 0.59 22.74
CA LEU A 66 -1.87 0.09 24.03
C LEU A 66 -1.58 1.21 25.05
N ALA A 67 -1.17 2.38 24.58
CA ALA A 67 -0.96 3.53 25.47
C ALA A 67 -2.29 4.08 25.98
N ALA A 68 -3.31 4.16 25.13
CA ALA A 68 -4.66 4.59 25.50
C ALA A 68 -5.30 3.64 26.53
N GLU A 69 -5.23 2.32 26.30
CA GLU A 69 -5.74 1.32 27.23
C GLU A 69 -5.05 1.38 28.60
N ARG A 70 -3.75 1.59 28.64
CA ARG A 70 -3.02 1.79 29.92
C ARG A 70 -3.47 3.05 30.65
N ALA A 71 -3.76 4.11 29.92
CA ALA A 71 -4.21 5.38 30.51
C ALA A 71 -5.64 5.29 31.03
N SER A 72 -6.53 4.53 30.39
CA SER A 72 -7.91 4.31 30.84
C SER A 72 -8.00 3.26 31.98
N GLY A 73 -7.02 2.39 32.11
CA GLY A 73 -7.03 1.29 33.08
C GLY A 73 -8.04 0.17 32.77
N GLU A 74 -8.63 0.19 31.57
CA GLU A 74 -9.69 -0.76 31.17
C GLU A 74 -9.15 -2.18 30.94
N GLU A 75 -7.92 -2.30 30.42
CA GLU A 75 -7.33 -3.61 30.06
C GLU A 75 -5.91 -3.77 30.64
N PRO A 76 -5.81 -4.01 31.96
CA PRO A 76 -4.51 -4.19 32.60
C PRO A 76 -3.79 -5.42 32.07
N GLY A 77 -2.52 -5.22 31.65
CA GLY A 77 -1.66 -6.30 31.17
C GLY A 77 -1.74 -6.55 29.66
N ASN A 78 -2.51 -5.76 28.89
CA ASN A 78 -2.45 -5.85 27.45
C ASN A 78 -1.09 -5.38 26.94
N HIS A 79 -0.51 -6.15 26.02
CA HIS A 79 0.81 -5.89 25.44
C HIS A 79 0.88 -6.47 24.03
N ARG A 80 1.91 -6.09 23.30
CA ARG A 80 2.20 -6.59 21.96
C ARG A 80 2.36 -8.13 21.98
N ASN A 81 1.69 -8.83 21.05
CA ASN A 81 1.67 -10.29 20.95
C ASN A 81 1.95 -10.76 19.52
N GLY A 82 3.15 -10.44 19.01
CA GLY A 82 3.56 -10.83 17.68
C GLY A 82 2.78 -10.14 16.55
N GLY A 83 2.65 -10.83 15.44
CA GLY A 83 1.93 -10.37 14.26
C GLY A 83 1.30 -11.51 13.47
N SER A 84 0.51 -11.15 12.46
CA SER A 84 -0.08 -12.11 11.50
C SER A 84 0.17 -11.62 10.08
N ALA A 85 0.60 -12.55 9.22
CA ALA A 85 0.77 -12.26 7.80
C ALA A 85 -0.60 -12.06 7.13
N LYS A 86 -0.72 -11.00 6.33
CA LYS A 86 -1.92 -10.66 5.58
C LYS A 86 -1.52 -10.06 4.24
N THR A 87 -2.02 -10.59 3.14
CA THR A 87 -1.86 -9.96 1.83
C THR A 87 -3.06 -9.07 1.55
N VAL A 88 -2.79 -7.80 1.23
CA VAL A 88 -3.79 -6.81 0.86
C VAL A 88 -3.60 -6.42 -0.59
N HIS A 89 -4.69 -6.40 -1.37
CA HIS A 89 -4.66 -6.06 -2.78
C HIS A 89 -4.75 -4.55 -2.96
N THR A 90 -3.81 -4.01 -3.74
CA THR A 90 -3.72 -2.60 -4.10
C THR A 90 -3.91 -2.43 -5.60
N PRO A 91 -4.19 -1.22 -6.11
CA PRO A 91 -4.21 -0.97 -7.56
C PRO A 91 -2.88 -1.28 -8.28
N ASN A 92 -1.79 -1.43 -7.54
CA ASN A 92 -0.45 -1.68 -8.08
C ASN A 92 0.06 -3.10 -7.78
N GLY A 93 -0.80 -4.01 -7.29
CA GLY A 93 -0.45 -5.38 -6.99
C GLY A 93 -0.68 -5.80 -5.53
N PRO A 94 -0.37 -7.06 -5.19
CA PRO A 94 -0.50 -7.58 -3.85
C PRO A 94 0.57 -6.98 -2.92
N LEU A 95 0.17 -6.59 -1.72
CA LEU A 95 1.05 -6.07 -0.69
C LEU A 95 1.01 -7.01 0.52
N PRO A 96 2.03 -7.86 0.69
CA PRO A 96 2.14 -8.73 1.85
C PRO A 96 2.59 -7.91 3.06
N LEU A 97 1.75 -7.84 4.09
CA LEU A 97 1.97 -7.09 5.32
C LEU A 97 2.01 -8.01 6.52
N GLU A 98 2.77 -7.63 7.53
CA GLU A 98 2.69 -8.17 8.87
C GLU A 98 1.85 -7.25 9.74
N ILE A 99 0.64 -7.71 10.11
CA ILE A 99 -0.28 -6.96 10.96
C ILE A 99 0.06 -7.26 12.41
N PRO A 100 0.49 -6.27 13.22
CA PRO A 100 0.82 -6.49 14.61
C PRO A 100 -0.45 -6.80 15.42
N ARG A 101 -0.29 -7.55 16.50
CA ARG A 101 -1.40 -7.99 17.36
C ARG A 101 -1.09 -7.68 18.82
N ASP A 102 -2.12 -7.43 19.58
CA ASP A 102 -2.10 -7.38 21.04
C ASP A 102 -2.53 -8.71 21.65
N ARG A 103 -2.28 -8.89 22.94
CA ARG A 103 -2.62 -10.12 23.66
C ARG A 103 -4.13 -10.33 23.79
N HIS A 104 -4.89 -9.26 23.99
CA HIS A 104 -6.33 -9.33 24.20
C HIS A 104 -7.13 -9.32 22.90
N ALA A 105 -6.48 -9.17 21.74
CA ALA A 105 -7.09 -9.07 20.42
C ALA A 105 -8.11 -7.90 20.31
N SER A 106 -7.96 -6.89 21.15
CA SER A 106 -8.77 -5.67 21.15
C SER A 106 -8.37 -4.69 20.05
N PHE A 107 -7.12 -4.75 19.59
CA PHE A 107 -6.61 -3.87 18.55
C PHE A 107 -7.32 -4.10 17.21
N ASP A 108 -7.89 -3.03 16.66
CA ASP A 108 -8.44 -2.99 15.30
C ASP A 108 -7.76 -1.88 14.51
N PRO A 109 -6.84 -2.22 13.59
CA PRO A 109 -6.08 -1.23 12.85
C PRO A 109 -6.96 -0.45 11.87
N VAL A 110 -6.74 0.87 11.79
CA VAL A 110 -7.45 1.77 10.89
C VAL A 110 -6.90 1.65 9.47
N LEU A 111 -5.58 1.50 9.32
CA LEU A 111 -4.93 1.41 8.02
C LEU A 111 -5.40 0.19 7.22
N VAL A 112 -5.54 -0.96 7.89
CA VAL A 112 -5.99 -2.22 7.28
C VAL A 112 -6.92 -2.91 8.26
N ALA A 113 -8.20 -2.62 8.20
CA ALA A 113 -9.21 -3.16 9.11
C ALA A 113 -9.24 -4.70 9.12
N LYS A 114 -9.75 -5.28 10.21
CA LYS A 114 -10.00 -6.73 10.28
C LYS A 114 -10.83 -7.16 9.06
N HIS A 115 -10.48 -8.29 8.46
CA HIS A 115 -11.14 -8.84 7.26
C HIS A 115 -10.98 -8.03 5.95
N GLN A 116 -10.46 -6.81 5.96
CA GLN A 116 -10.16 -6.06 4.75
C GLN A 116 -9.02 -6.73 3.97
N ARG A 117 -9.27 -7.13 2.73
CA ARG A 117 -8.28 -7.72 1.83
C ARG A 117 -7.92 -6.82 0.65
N ARG A 118 -8.61 -5.70 0.51
CA ARG A 118 -8.44 -4.74 -0.59
C ARG A 118 -8.29 -3.35 -0.02
N LEU A 119 -7.33 -2.58 -0.52
CA LEU A 119 -7.20 -1.17 -0.19
C LEU A 119 -8.09 -0.32 -1.10
N PRO A 120 -8.45 0.90 -0.67
CA PRO A 120 -9.17 1.84 -1.53
C PRO A 120 -8.50 1.99 -2.89
N GLY A 121 -9.32 2.12 -3.94
CA GLY A 121 -8.87 2.23 -5.33
C GLY A 121 -8.72 0.90 -6.08
N PHE A 122 -8.60 -0.25 -5.41
CA PHE A 122 -8.62 -1.54 -6.11
C PHE A 122 -9.98 -1.82 -6.75
N ASP A 123 -11.04 -1.60 -5.99
CA ASP A 123 -12.41 -1.81 -6.46
C ASP A 123 -12.75 -0.84 -7.60
N ASP A 124 -12.34 0.43 -7.48
CA ASP A 124 -12.49 1.44 -8.54
C ASP A 124 -11.76 1.04 -9.83
N HIS A 125 -10.60 0.39 -9.71
CA HIS A 125 -9.85 -0.10 -10.85
C HIS A 125 -10.60 -1.22 -11.59
N VAL A 126 -11.17 -2.18 -10.84
CA VAL A 126 -12.00 -3.27 -11.39
C VAL A 126 -13.26 -2.71 -12.05
N ILE A 127 -13.95 -1.79 -11.39
CA ILE A 127 -15.13 -1.10 -11.94
C ILE A 127 -14.77 -0.35 -13.21
N GLY A 128 -13.62 0.34 -13.23
CA GLY A 128 -13.12 1.05 -14.40
C GLY A 128 -12.84 0.15 -15.61
N MET A 129 -12.34 -1.08 -15.40
CA MET A 129 -12.20 -2.06 -16.47
C MET A 129 -13.55 -2.53 -17.01
N TYR A 130 -14.50 -2.82 -16.13
CA TYR A 130 -15.85 -3.20 -16.50
C TYR A 130 -16.58 -2.09 -17.28
N ALA A 131 -16.48 -0.84 -16.83
CA ALA A 131 -17.07 0.32 -17.49
C ALA A 131 -16.50 0.58 -18.90
N ARG A 132 -15.29 0.09 -19.19
CA ARG A 132 -14.69 0.12 -20.54
C ARG A 132 -15.13 -1.02 -21.43
N GLY A 133 -16.06 -1.87 -20.98
CA GLY A 133 -16.64 -2.97 -21.74
C GLY A 133 -15.87 -4.29 -21.64
N MET A 134 -14.92 -4.42 -20.72
CA MET A 134 -14.27 -5.70 -20.49
C MET A 134 -15.25 -6.70 -19.86
N THR A 135 -15.26 -7.92 -20.37
CA THR A 135 -16.03 -9.01 -19.79
C THR A 135 -15.45 -9.45 -18.45
N MET A 136 -16.25 -10.11 -17.63
CA MET A 136 -15.77 -10.66 -16.32
C MET A 136 -14.58 -11.61 -16.49
N GLY A 137 -14.57 -12.40 -17.58
CA GLY A 137 -13.48 -13.31 -17.91
C GLY A 137 -12.19 -12.57 -18.24
N GLU A 138 -12.27 -11.50 -19.04
CA GLU A 138 -11.14 -10.65 -19.40
C GLU A 138 -10.58 -9.91 -18.19
N ILE A 139 -11.45 -9.33 -17.33
CA ILE A 139 -11.02 -8.69 -16.09
C ILE A 139 -10.29 -9.68 -15.18
N ARG A 140 -10.84 -10.88 -15.01
CA ARG A 140 -10.21 -11.93 -14.22
C ARG A 140 -8.87 -12.34 -14.80
N GLY A 141 -8.79 -12.57 -16.11
CA GLY A 141 -7.52 -12.86 -16.78
C GLY A 141 -6.49 -11.76 -16.62
N HIS A 142 -6.93 -10.50 -16.71
CA HIS A 142 -6.09 -9.34 -16.51
C HIS A 142 -5.56 -9.24 -15.06
N LEU A 143 -6.40 -9.49 -14.06
CA LEU A 143 -6.00 -9.50 -12.65
C LEU A 143 -5.02 -10.64 -12.34
N ILE A 144 -5.20 -11.82 -12.95
CA ILE A 144 -4.26 -12.93 -12.82
C ILE A 144 -2.93 -12.58 -13.47
N ALA A 145 -2.95 -12.04 -14.69
CA ALA A 145 -1.74 -11.75 -15.45
C ALA A 145 -0.89 -10.63 -14.84
N LEU A 146 -1.53 -9.57 -14.34
CA LEU A 146 -0.82 -8.40 -13.79
C LEU A 146 -0.53 -8.51 -12.30
N TYR A 147 -1.39 -9.17 -11.53
CA TYR A 147 -1.30 -9.16 -10.07
C TYR A 147 -1.13 -10.56 -9.48
N GLY A 148 -1.07 -11.60 -10.29
CA GLY A 148 -1.04 -12.98 -9.79
C GLY A 148 -2.25 -13.35 -8.93
N LEU A 149 -3.37 -12.64 -9.09
CA LEU A 149 -4.54 -12.75 -8.23
C LEU A 149 -5.58 -13.69 -8.83
N GLU A 150 -5.78 -14.84 -8.20
CA GLU A 150 -6.99 -15.61 -8.40
C GLU A 150 -8.15 -14.92 -7.66
N VAL A 151 -8.91 -14.11 -8.38
CA VAL A 151 -10.15 -13.51 -7.86
C VAL A 151 -11.30 -14.48 -8.04
N SER A 152 -12.15 -14.59 -6.99
CA SER A 152 -13.36 -15.40 -7.10
C SER A 152 -14.26 -14.89 -8.21
N PRO A 153 -15.01 -15.77 -8.91
CA PRO A 153 -15.97 -15.36 -9.94
C PRO A 153 -17.02 -14.37 -9.44
N GLU A 154 -17.26 -14.35 -8.15
CA GLU A 154 -18.27 -13.51 -7.48
C GLU A 154 -17.76 -12.10 -7.16
N LEU A 155 -16.43 -11.86 -7.25
CA LEU A 155 -15.86 -10.57 -6.90
C LEU A 155 -16.41 -9.45 -7.79
N ILE A 156 -16.36 -9.64 -9.10
CA ILE A 156 -16.74 -8.61 -10.07
C ILE A 156 -18.23 -8.28 -9.98
N PRO A 157 -19.17 -9.27 -9.94
CA PRO A 157 -20.57 -9.00 -9.67
C PRO A 157 -20.83 -8.31 -8.34
N SER A 158 -20.06 -8.62 -7.29
CA SER A 158 -20.22 -7.99 -5.98
C SER A 158 -19.80 -6.51 -5.96
N LEU A 159 -18.93 -6.11 -6.87
CA LEU A 159 -18.45 -4.73 -6.99
C LEU A 159 -19.33 -3.87 -7.93
N THR A 160 -20.16 -4.51 -8.76
CA THR A 160 -20.96 -3.82 -9.80
C THR A 160 -22.47 -3.78 -9.56
N PRO A 161 -23.03 -3.90 -8.33
CA PRO A 161 -24.49 -3.85 -8.14
C PRO A 161 -25.13 -2.54 -8.61
N LEU A 162 -24.34 -1.45 -8.68
CA LEU A 162 -24.79 -0.15 -9.22
C LEU A 162 -24.59 -0.02 -10.75
N GLY A 163 -23.67 -0.78 -11.34
CA GLY A 163 -23.42 -0.75 -12.79
C GLY A 163 -24.50 -1.44 -13.60
N LEU A 164 -25.11 -2.49 -13.08
CA LEU A 164 -26.21 -3.21 -13.77
C LEU A 164 -27.48 -2.36 -13.89
N HIS A 165 -27.72 -1.43 -12.96
CA HIS A 165 -28.89 -0.54 -13.04
C HIS A 165 -28.74 0.55 -14.11
N CYS A 166 -27.51 1.03 -14.38
CA CYS A 166 -27.27 2.04 -15.41
C CYS A 166 -27.37 1.48 -16.85
N PHE A 167 -26.99 0.21 -17.06
CA PHE A 167 -27.02 -0.38 -18.41
C PHE A 167 -28.44 -0.73 -18.91
N HIS A 168 -29.38 -0.94 -18.00
CA HIS A 168 -30.77 -1.24 -18.39
C HIS A 168 -31.55 0.02 -18.83
N GLN A 169 -31.05 1.22 -18.53
CA GLN A 169 -31.69 2.49 -18.94
C GLN A 169 -31.17 3.09 -20.25
N ILE A 170 -30.09 2.55 -20.82
CA ILE A 170 -29.53 3.07 -22.10
C ILE A 170 -29.91 2.22 -23.32
N SER A 171 -30.57 1.08 -23.12
CA SER A 171 -31.03 0.18 -24.20
C SER A 171 -32.55 0.17 -24.36
N GLY A 172 -33.20 1.30 -24.03
CA GLY A 172 -34.64 1.53 -24.32
C GLY A 172 -34.82 2.63 -25.32
#